data_b8786104604d2acae789b209163a37a2
#
_entry.id   b8786104604d2acae789b209163a37a2
#
_cell.length_a   1.000
_cell.length_b   1.000
_cell.length_c   1.000
_cell.angle_alpha   90.00
_cell.angle_beta   90.00
_cell.angle_gamma   90.00
#
_symmetry.space_group_name_H-M   'P 1'
#
loop_
_entity.id
_entity.type
_entity.pdbx_description
1 polymer ?
#
loop_
_entity_poly.entity_id
_entity_poly.type
_entity_poly.pdbx_seq_one_letter_code
_entity_poly.pdbx_strand_id
1 'polypeptide(L)'
;MTFLSIFTIGIDKLILPTIALDVFIVFFSLYATINLKLNIILQHNQENIMSEKGLTNISLKKINKSKVYQYIYRKKTTSKLQIVQELQMGLSTVSQNLNLLEQEGLIEKNGFFESTGGRKANALQIVSDFKISIGIGILKGMFHITAVDLYGNAFYTDTIPLPYSNTPDYYKQVTDAVKEFISSRQYDNDKVLGISIATQGITSPDHTTVLYGNIMNNAGMKLDDFSRYLPYPCYLEHDSKSAVFLELWNHPELDSAVIILLNRNLGGGIITNHQIHQGISMHSGTLEHMCINPDGPLYYCGSRGCLETYCSANALEQAAGMPAKEFFPLLREKKSPQIIQIWKDYLNHLAFAMKNLNLVIDAPIILSGYLAPYFTEEDIEYLTEHLHTAAPFMLDKTQILVGTNGQYTPAIGAALHYVEEFVQSI
;
A
#
# COMPACT_ATOMS: atom_id res chain seq x y z
N MET A 1 -38.93 25.48 20.96
CA MET A 1 -39.40 26.40 22.02
C MET A 1 -39.96 25.59 23.20
N THR A 2 -39.25 24.65 23.81
CA THR A 2 -39.77 23.82 24.93
C THR A 2 -38.70 23.27 25.89
N PHE A 3 -37.49 23.80 25.84
CA PHE A 3 -36.41 23.37 26.78
C PHE A 3 -35.86 24.54 27.65
N LEU A 4 -36.34 25.77 27.45
CA LEU A 4 -35.90 26.95 28.25
C LEU A 4 -36.76 27.23 29.48
N SER A 5 -37.90 26.56 29.64
CA SER A 5 -38.84 26.84 30.75
C SER A 5 -38.68 26.00 32.01
N ILE A 6 -37.74 25.05 32.04
CA ILE A 6 -37.51 24.20 33.23
C ILE A 6 -36.33 24.68 34.10
N PHE A 7 -35.54 25.63 33.62
CA PHE A 7 -34.33 26.08 34.35
C PHE A 7 -34.45 27.41 35.09
N THR A 8 -35.66 28.01 35.18
CA THR A 8 -35.88 29.35 35.78
C THR A 8 -36.43 29.31 37.21
N ILE A 9 -36.54 28.15 37.83
CA ILE A 9 -37.00 28.05 39.22
C ILE A 9 -35.93 27.34 40.04
N GLY A 10 -35.01 28.10 40.71
CA GLY A 10 -34.12 27.56 41.70
C GLY A 10 -32.70 28.10 41.79
N ILE A 11 -32.41 29.29 41.29
CA ILE A 11 -31.04 29.87 41.33
C ILE A 11 -30.81 30.88 42.44
N ASP A 12 -31.53 30.79 43.54
CA ASP A 12 -31.32 31.78 44.63
C ASP A 12 -30.58 31.27 45.87
N LYS A 13 -30.00 30.09 45.87
CA LYS A 13 -29.12 29.65 46.98
C LYS A 13 -28.26 28.42 46.59
N LEU A 14 -27.27 28.55 45.72
CA LEU A 14 -26.14 27.62 45.72
C LEU A 14 -24.87 28.34 45.21
N ILE A 15 -23.91 28.49 46.10
CA ILE A 15 -22.53 28.75 45.73
C ILE A 15 -22.05 27.53 44.98
N LEU A 16 -22.09 27.57 43.64
CA LEU A 16 -21.58 26.50 42.78
C LEU A 16 -20.05 26.47 42.89
N PRO A 17 -19.44 25.31 43.22
CA PRO A 17 -17.99 25.18 43.18
C PRO A 17 -17.50 25.40 41.73
N THR A 18 -16.31 25.95 41.61
CA THR A 18 -15.58 26.27 40.33
C THR A 18 -15.65 25.16 39.30
N ILE A 19 -15.76 23.90 39.73
CA ILE A 19 -15.90 22.68 38.90
C ILE A 19 -17.17 22.69 38.02
N ALA A 20 -18.28 23.27 38.47
CA ALA A 20 -19.52 23.30 37.69
C ALA A 20 -19.45 24.31 36.55
N LEU A 21 -18.69 25.37 36.68
CA LEU A 21 -18.47 26.36 35.65
C LEU A 21 -17.57 25.80 34.52
N ASP A 22 -16.52 25.07 34.90
CA ASP A 22 -15.62 24.42 33.96
C ASP A 22 -16.31 23.33 33.16
N VAL A 23 -17.17 22.51 33.77
CA VAL A 23 -18.00 21.51 33.08
C VAL A 23 -18.98 22.18 32.13
N PHE A 24 -19.58 23.32 32.51
CA PHE A 24 -20.50 24.05 31.64
C PHE A 24 -19.76 24.66 30.43
N ILE A 25 -18.57 25.20 30.61
CA ILE A 25 -17.73 25.76 29.53
C ILE A 25 -17.30 24.65 28.59
N VAL A 26 -16.90 23.49 29.09
CA VAL A 26 -16.54 22.32 28.25
C VAL A 26 -17.75 21.81 27.46
N PHE A 27 -18.92 21.69 28.07
CA PHE A 27 -20.14 21.29 27.39
C PHE A 27 -20.57 22.30 26.30
N PHE A 28 -20.47 23.59 26.58
CA PHE A 28 -20.81 24.64 25.61
C PHE A 28 -19.82 24.70 24.46
N SER A 29 -18.53 24.51 24.73
CA SER A 29 -17.48 24.39 23.71
C SER A 29 -17.69 23.16 22.83
N LEU A 30 -18.02 22.01 23.44
CA LEU A 30 -18.30 20.76 22.71
C LEU A 30 -19.54 20.90 21.83
N TYR A 31 -20.62 21.52 22.36
CA TYR A 31 -21.84 21.79 21.63
C TYR A 31 -21.62 22.76 20.45
N ALA A 32 -20.84 23.82 20.66
CA ALA A 32 -20.46 24.76 19.60
C ALA A 32 -19.62 24.08 18.52
N THR A 33 -18.68 23.21 18.91
CA THR A 33 -17.82 22.46 17.98
C THR A 33 -18.63 21.43 17.15
N ILE A 34 -19.58 20.75 17.79
CA ILE A 34 -20.48 19.79 17.09
C ILE A 34 -21.38 20.54 16.09
N ASN A 35 -21.97 21.68 16.50
CA ASN A 35 -22.80 22.47 15.59
C ASN A 35 -21.99 23.07 14.44
N LEU A 36 -20.74 23.50 14.66
CA LEU A 36 -19.87 23.99 13.59
C LEU A 36 -19.55 22.88 12.60
N LYS A 37 -19.21 21.67 13.07
CA LYS A 37 -18.98 20.50 12.22
C LYS A 37 -20.25 20.08 11.46
N LEU A 38 -21.41 20.09 12.11
CA LEU A 38 -22.69 19.80 11.45
C LEU A 38 -23.00 20.80 10.35
N ASN A 39 -22.78 22.10 10.59
CA ASN A 39 -22.97 23.14 9.59
C ASN A 39 -21.99 23.01 8.42
N ILE A 40 -20.72 22.65 8.68
CA ILE A 40 -19.73 22.39 7.62
C ILE A 40 -20.17 21.19 6.76
N ILE A 41 -20.63 20.10 7.40
CA ILE A 41 -21.15 18.92 6.68
C ILE A 41 -22.42 19.27 5.87
N LEU A 42 -23.32 20.07 6.42
CA LEU A 42 -24.53 20.51 5.73
C LEU A 42 -24.21 21.46 4.57
N GLN A 43 -23.24 22.37 4.72
CA GLN A 43 -22.76 23.22 3.63
C GLN A 43 -22.09 22.38 2.54
N HIS A 44 -21.23 21.45 2.89
CA HIS A 44 -20.57 20.56 1.93
C HIS A 44 -21.57 19.68 1.17
N ASN A 45 -22.61 19.18 1.85
CA ASN A 45 -23.71 18.46 1.20
C ASN A 45 -24.57 19.37 0.32
N GLN A 46 -24.81 20.63 0.70
CA GLN A 46 -25.52 21.61 -0.15
C GLN A 46 -24.70 22.02 -1.37
N GLU A 47 -23.39 22.19 -1.24
CA GLU A 47 -22.48 22.44 -2.38
C GLU A 47 -22.45 21.26 -3.34
N ASN A 48 -22.42 20.02 -2.83
CA ASN A 48 -22.52 18.82 -3.66
C ASN A 48 -23.87 18.70 -4.39
N ILE A 49 -24.99 19.02 -3.74
CA ILE A 49 -26.35 19.03 -4.35
C ILE A 49 -26.46 20.17 -5.36
N MET A 50 -25.82 21.33 -5.15
CA MET A 50 -25.79 22.42 -6.12
C MET A 50 -24.88 22.13 -7.30
N SER A 51 -23.77 21.34 -7.12
CA SER A 51 -22.92 20.92 -8.22
C SER A 51 -23.59 19.91 -9.16
N GLU A 52 -24.51 19.08 -8.66
CA GLU A 52 -25.28 18.16 -9.51
C GLU A 52 -26.25 18.89 -10.47
N LYS A 53 -26.73 20.10 -10.14
CA LYS A 53 -27.59 20.88 -11.00
C LYS A 53 -26.87 21.66 -12.12
N GLY A 54 -25.52 21.67 -12.11
CA GLY A 54 -24.66 22.40 -13.06
C GLY A 54 -23.84 21.53 -14.00
N LEU A 55 -24.04 20.19 -14.03
CA LEU A 55 -23.30 19.31 -14.91
C LEU A 55 -23.62 19.62 -16.38
N THR A 56 -22.62 20.14 -17.10
CA THR A 56 -22.75 20.33 -18.55
C THR A 56 -22.78 18.97 -19.25
N ASN A 57 -23.33 18.90 -20.46
CA ASN A 57 -23.28 17.67 -21.29
C ASN A 57 -21.85 17.14 -21.50
N ILE A 58 -20.84 18.00 -21.43
CA ILE A 58 -19.41 17.66 -21.54
C ILE A 58 -18.97 16.94 -20.26
N SER A 59 -19.33 17.44 -19.09
CA SER A 59 -19.00 16.82 -17.81
C SER A 59 -19.64 15.45 -17.66
N LEU A 60 -20.90 15.30 -18.07
CA LEU A 60 -21.60 14.01 -18.07
C LEU A 60 -20.94 12.99 -19.00
N LYS A 61 -20.47 13.41 -20.19
CA LYS A 61 -19.76 12.52 -21.11
C LYS A 61 -18.43 12.06 -20.49
N LYS A 62 -17.68 12.95 -19.85
CA LYS A 62 -16.41 12.60 -19.18
C LYS A 62 -16.66 11.60 -18.03
N ILE A 63 -17.64 11.87 -17.17
CA ILE A 63 -18.03 10.97 -16.07
C ILE A 63 -18.44 9.59 -16.59
N ASN A 64 -19.23 9.53 -17.65
CA ASN A 64 -19.67 8.26 -18.23
C ASN A 64 -18.50 7.47 -18.86
N LYS A 65 -17.57 8.15 -19.54
CA LYS A 65 -16.35 7.53 -20.07
C LYS A 65 -15.52 6.94 -18.95
N SER A 66 -15.28 7.71 -17.89
CA SER A 66 -14.55 7.26 -16.69
C SER A 66 -15.22 6.04 -16.05
N LYS A 67 -16.54 6.07 -15.82
CA LYS A 67 -17.27 4.92 -15.24
C LYS A 67 -17.13 3.65 -16.07
N VAL A 68 -17.20 3.76 -17.41
CA VAL A 68 -17.04 2.61 -18.30
C VAL A 68 -15.60 2.07 -18.24
N TYR A 69 -14.59 2.94 -18.29
CA TYR A 69 -13.20 2.55 -18.19
C TYR A 69 -12.88 1.87 -16.85
N GLN A 70 -13.28 2.49 -15.74
CA GLN A 70 -13.10 1.96 -14.39
C GLN A 70 -13.77 0.60 -14.19
N TYR A 71 -14.93 0.39 -14.81
CA TYR A 71 -15.61 -0.88 -14.76
C TYR A 71 -14.82 -1.98 -15.51
N ILE A 72 -14.34 -1.67 -16.73
CA ILE A 72 -13.51 -2.60 -17.53
C ILE A 72 -12.22 -2.91 -16.78
N TYR A 73 -11.58 -1.89 -16.22
CA TYR A 73 -10.36 -2.02 -15.44
C TYR A 73 -10.53 -3.00 -14.27
N ARG A 74 -11.55 -2.82 -13.44
CA ARG A 74 -11.83 -3.68 -12.28
C ARG A 74 -12.22 -5.11 -12.66
N LYS A 75 -12.97 -5.29 -13.74
CA LYS A 75 -13.40 -6.62 -14.20
C LYS A 75 -12.34 -7.37 -14.99
N LYS A 76 -11.23 -6.68 -15.38
CA LYS A 76 -10.17 -7.17 -16.25
C LYS A 76 -10.67 -7.58 -17.64
N THR A 77 -11.76 -8.35 -17.71
CA THR A 77 -12.42 -8.78 -18.97
C THR A 77 -13.93 -8.68 -18.78
N THR A 78 -14.62 -8.03 -19.72
CA THR A 78 -16.06 -7.84 -19.68
C THR A 78 -16.67 -7.74 -21.08
N SER A 79 -17.99 -7.74 -21.18
CA SER A 79 -18.74 -7.51 -22.42
C SER A 79 -19.56 -6.22 -22.36
N LYS A 80 -19.89 -5.67 -23.54
CA LYS A 80 -20.75 -4.48 -23.62
C LYS A 80 -22.08 -4.67 -22.89
N LEU A 81 -22.65 -5.86 -22.94
CA LEU A 81 -23.93 -6.15 -22.30
C LEU A 81 -23.81 -6.12 -20.75
N GLN A 82 -22.75 -6.69 -20.23
CA GLN A 82 -22.44 -6.63 -18.79
C GLN A 82 -22.25 -5.18 -18.32
N ILE A 83 -21.54 -4.35 -19.09
CA ILE A 83 -21.36 -2.91 -18.77
C ILE A 83 -22.73 -2.21 -18.72
N VAL A 84 -23.62 -2.45 -19.68
CA VAL A 84 -24.99 -1.89 -19.72
C VAL A 84 -25.77 -2.30 -18.46
N GLN A 85 -25.73 -3.56 -18.09
CA GLN A 85 -26.48 -4.12 -16.96
C GLN A 85 -25.95 -3.60 -15.61
N GLU A 86 -24.64 -3.73 -15.40
CA GLU A 86 -24.02 -3.40 -14.11
C GLU A 86 -23.97 -1.89 -13.84
N LEU A 87 -23.68 -1.07 -14.86
CA LEU A 87 -23.66 0.37 -14.71
C LEU A 87 -25.05 1.03 -14.90
N GLN A 88 -26.06 0.24 -15.25
CA GLN A 88 -27.43 0.72 -15.55
C GLN A 88 -27.44 1.87 -16.58
N MET A 89 -26.56 1.80 -17.57
CA MET A 89 -26.41 2.81 -18.63
C MET A 89 -27.09 2.37 -19.92
N GLY A 90 -27.63 3.34 -20.67
CA GLY A 90 -28.24 3.06 -21.97
C GLY A 90 -27.24 2.46 -22.97
N LEU A 91 -27.66 1.50 -23.79
CA LEU A 91 -26.82 0.79 -24.78
C LEU A 91 -26.10 1.75 -25.72
N SER A 92 -26.76 2.83 -26.17
CA SER A 92 -26.17 3.88 -27.02
C SER A 92 -25.04 4.61 -26.32
N THR A 93 -25.23 4.98 -25.04
CA THR A 93 -24.24 5.66 -24.22
C THR A 93 -23.01 4.77 -24.01
N VAL A 94 -23.21 3.51 -23.63
CA VAL A 94 -22.09 2.55 -23.48
C VAL A 94 -21.36 2.37 -24.79
N SER A 95 -22.07 2.17 -25.92
CA SER A 95 -21.44 2.02 -27.23
C SER A 95 -20.60 3.23 -27.63
N GLN A 96 -21.09 4.44 -27.37
CA GLN A 96 -20.38 5.67 -27.67
C GLN A 96 -19.08 5.80 -26.82
N ASN A 97 -19.15 5.50 -25.51
CA ASN A 97 -17.97 5.54 -24.65
C ASN A 97 -16.96 4.45 -25.00
N LEU A 98 -17.39 3.22 -25.34
CA LEU A 98 -16.49 2.17 -25.80
C LEU A 98 -15.75 2.56 -27.08
N ASN A 99 -16.46 3.18 -28.04
CA ASN A 99 -15.82 3.65 -29.28
C ASN A 99 -14.78 4.74 -29.02
N LEU A 100 -15.05 5.66 -28.09
CA LEU A 100 -14.08 6.69 -27.69
C LEU A 100 -12.85 6.07 -27.03
N LEU A 101 -13.03 5.18 -26.04
CA LEU A 101 -11.95 4.49 -25.37
C LEU A 101 -11.09 3.62 -26.31
N GLU A 102 -11.74 2.97 -27.30
CA GLU A 102 -11.06 2.16 -28.34
C GLU A 102 -10.28 3.08 -29.32
N GLN A 103 -10.82 4.23 -29.71
CA GLN A 103 -10.13 5.23 -30.55
C GLN A 103 -8.92 5.87 -29.84
N GLU A 104 -9.01 6.07 -28.54
CA GLU A 104 -7.91 6.55 -27.70
C GLU A 104 -6.87 5.47 -27.40
N GLY A 105 -7.11 4.20 -27.80
CA GLY A 105 -6.21 3.09 -27.55
C GLY A 105 -6.22 2.57 -26.11
N LEU A 106 -7.17 3.01 -25.28
CA LEU A 106 -7.25 2.66 -23.84
C LEU A 106 -7.85 1.27 -23.60
N ILE A 107 -8.67 0.78 -24.54
CA ILE A 107 -9.29 -0.54 -24.49
C ILE A 107 -9.14 -1.26 -25.82
N GLU A 108 -9.21 -2.56 -25.76
CA GLU A 108 -9.18 -3.43 -26.94
C GLU A 108 -10.21 -4.57 -26.83
N LYS A 109 -10.47 -5.21 -27.99
CA LYS A 109 -11.22 -6.45 -28.07
C LYS A 109 -10.25 -7.62 -28.09
N ASN A 110 -10.27 -8.44 -27.06
CA ASN A 110 -9.39 -9.59 -26.94
C ASN A 110 -10.21 -10.88 -26.81
N GLY A 111 -10.58 -11.45 -27.97
CA GLY A 111 -11.36 -12.68 -28.04
C GLY A 111 -12.88 -12.49 -27.89
N PHE A 112 -13.55 -13.59 -27.59
CA PHE A 112 -15.01 -13.67 -27.45
C PHE A 112 -15.38 -14.50 -26.23
N PHE A 113 -16.47 -14.15 -25.59
CA PHE A 113 -17.08 -15.02 -24.58
C PHE A 113 -17.69 -16.26 -25.25
N GLU A 114 -17.74 -17.38 -24.52
CA GLU A 114 -18.44 -18.57 -24.96
C GLU A 114 -19.92 -18.27 -25.21
N SER A 115 -20.46 -18.81 -26.30
CA SER A 115 -21.84 -18.55 -26.71
C SER A 115 -22.79 -19.54 -26.04
N THR A 116 -23.83 -19.04 -25.40
CA THR A 116 -24.95 -19.84 -24.87
C THR A 116 -26.13 -19.96 -25.87
N GLY A 117 -25.86 -19.82 -27.19
CA GLY A 117 -26.88 -19.96 -28.22
C GLY A 117 -27.15 -18.72 -29.08
N GLY A 118 -26.32 -17.65 -28.98
CA GLY A 118 -26.45 -16.45 -29.77
C GLY A 118 -25.13 -15.98 -30.42
N ARG A 119 -25.07 -14.75 -30.98
CA ARG A 119 -23.83 -14.15 -31.47
C ARG A 119 -22.83 -13.98 -30.31
N LYS A 120 -21.62 -14.51 -30.51
CA LYS A 120 -20.53 -14.38 -29.53
C LYS A 120 -20.28 -12.92 -29.18
N ALA A 121 -20.27 -12.58 -27.89
CA ALA A 121 -19.95 -11.24 -27.42
C ALA A 121 -18.43 -11.03 -27.43
N ASN A 122 -17.98 -9.86 -27.90
CA ASN A 122 -16.56 -9.48 -27.77
C ASN A 122 -16.17 -9.37 -26.30
N ALA A 123 -15.02 -9.92 -25.96
CA ALA A 123 -14.36 -9.67 -24.68
C ALA A 123 -13.60 -8.35 -24.78
N LEU A 124 -13.93 -7.41 -23.89
CA LEU A 124 -13.32 -6.09 -23.79
C LEU A 124 -12.38 -6.08 -22.60
N GLN A 125 -11.19 -5.53 -22.79
CA GLN A 125 -10.18 -5.31 -21.73
C GLN A 125 -9.47 -3.97 -21.93
N ILE A 126 -8.78 -3.47 -20.93
CA ILE A 126 -7.89 -2.33 -21.11
C ILE A 126 -6.61 -2.78 -21.84
N VAL A 127 -5.96 -1.86 -22.54
CA VAL A 127 -4.59 -2.06 -23.04
C VAL A 127 -3.65 -1.80 -21.86
N SER A 128 -3.24 -2.87 -21.18
CA SER A 128 -2.54 -2.75 -19.90
C SER A 128 -1.16 -2.09 -20.02
N ASP A 129 -0.51 -2.23 -21.17
CA ASP A 129 0.79 -1.60 -21.47
C ASP A 129 0.67 -0.28 -22.24
N PHE A 130 -0.53 0.32 -22.33
CA PHE A 130 -0.76 1.62 -22.96
C PHE A 130 0.13 2.71 -22.36
N LYS A 131 0.26 2.71 -21.05
CA LYS A 131 1.21 3.49 -20.26
C LYS A 131 1.92 2.57 -19.29
N ILE A 132 3.10 2.99 -18.85
CA ILE A 132 3.90 2.27 -17.86
C ILE A 132 4.37 3.24 -16.77
N SER A 133 4.67 2.71 -15.61
CA SER A 133 5.32 3.45 -14.54
C SER A 133 6.62 2.76 -14.14
N ILE A 134 7.60 3.56 -13.71
CA ILE A 134 8.91 3.07 -13.28
C ILE A 134 9.03 3.21 -11.76
N GLY A 135 9.41 2.13 -11.10
CA GLY A 135 9.72 2.11 -9.67
C GLY A 135 11.20 1.86 -9.42
N ILE A 136 11.77 2.61 -8.49
CA ILE A 136 13.13 2.43 -8.00
C ILE A 136 13.06 2.03 -6.53
N GLY A 137 13.71 0.95 -6.14
CA GLY A 137 13.87 0.54 -4.74
C GLY A 137 15.32 0.72 -4.30
N ILE A 138 15.60 1.71 -3.44
CA ILE A 138 16.96 2.00 -2.98
C ILE A 138 17.25 1.24 -1.68
N LEU A 139 18.31 0.44 -1.71
CA LEU A 139 18.84 -0.33 -0.59
C LEU A 139 20.29 0.09 -0.29
N LYS A 140 20.84 -0.31 0.86
CA LYS A 140 22.18 0.08 1.28
C LYS A 140 23.29 -0.28 0.29
N GLY A 141 23.21 -1.43 -0.38
CA GLY A 141 24.27 -1.94 -1.27
C GLY A 141 23.92 -1.99 -2.75
N MET A 142 22.68 -1.72 -3.10
CA MET A 142 22.15 -1.85 -4.45
C MET A 142 20.86 -1.05 -4.62
N PHE A 143 20.38 -0.96 -5.85
CA PHE A 143 19.01 -0.52 -6.10
C PHE A 143 18.34 -1.39 -7.15
N HIS A 144 17.03 -1.43 -7.11
CA HIS A 144 16.18 -2.12 -8.07
C HIS A 144 15.51 -1.10 -8.98
N ILE A 145 15.35 -1.44 -10.25
CA ILE A 145 14.50 -0.72 -11.20
C ILE A 145 13.44 -1.71 -11.69
N THR A 146 12.18 -1.29 -11.71
CA THR A 146 11.08 -2.09 -12.25
C THR A 146 10.20 -1.24 -13.16
N ALA A 147 9.66 -1.85 -14.22
CA ALA A 147 8.59 -1.29 -15.02
C ALA A 147 7.31 -2.06 -14.76
N VAL A 148 6.22 -1.35 -14.49
CA VAL A 148 4.90 -1.93 -14.27
C VAL A 148 3.91 -1.45 -15.31
N ASP A 149 2.95 -2.32 -15.67
CA ASP A 149 1.81 -1.98 -16.50
C ASP A 149 0.69 -1.31 -15.68
N LEU A 150 -0.42 -0.98 -16.33
CA LEU A 150 -1.58 -0.35 -15.68
C LEU A 150 -2.30 -1.26 -14.67
N TYR A 151 -2.03 -2.55 -14.66
CA TYR A 151 -2.51 -3.46 -13.62
C TYR A 151 -1.54 -3.64 -12.45
N GLY A 152 -0.35 -3.04 -12.54
CA GLY A 152 0.71 -3.20 -11.54
C GLY A 152 1.55 -4.46 -11.75
N ASN A 153 1.40 -5.17 -12.85
CA ASN A 153 2.26 -6.31 -13.16
C ASN A 153 3.65 -5.82 -13.54
N ALA A 154 4.66 -6.28 -12.82
CA ALA A 154 6.05 -6.04 -13.16
C ALA A 154 6.46 -6.95 -14.33
N PHE A 155 6.92 -6.37 -15.41
CA PHE A 155 7.33 -7.12 -16.63
C PHE A 155 8.82 -6.98 -16.94
N TYR A 156 9.52 -6.00 -16.35
CA TYR A 156 10.97 -5.90 -16.36
C TYR A 156 11.47 -5.45 -15.00
N THR A 157 12.51 -6.11 -14.51
CA THR A 157 13.18 -5.79 -13.24
C THR A 157 14.67 -5.93 -13.41
N ASP A 158 15.44 -4.93 -12.97
CA ASP A 158 16.89 -4.97 -12.91
C ASP A 158 17.35 -4.73 -11.47
N THR A 159 18.46 -5.36 -11.10
CA THR A 159 19.16 -5.12 -9.83
C THR A 159 20.56 -4.64 -10.13
N ILE A 160 20.88 -3.44 -9.66
CA ILE A 160 22.16 -2.79 -9.93
C ILE A 160 22.93 -2.65 -8.62
N PRO A 161 24.08 -3.33 -8.48
CA PRO A 161 24.96 -3.15 -7.34
C PRO A 161 25.56 -1.74 -7.35
N LEU A 162 25.17 -0.91 -6.40
CA LEU A 162 25.68 0.43 -6.18
C LEU A 162 25.48 0.78 -4.70
N PRO A 163 26.55 0.80 -3.88
CA PRO A 163 26.46 1.20 -2.49
C PRO A 163 25.92 2.62 -2.36
N TYR A 164 24.91 2.78 -1.51
CA TYR A 164 24.32 4.08 -1.27
C TYR A 164 25.35 5.06 -0.72
N SER A 165 25.37 6.25 -1.27
CA SER A 165 26.06 7.43 -0.70
C SER A 165 25.21 8.68 -0.94
N ASN A 166 25.14 9.56 0.06
CA ASN A 166 24.40 10.82 -0.06
C ASN A 166 25.27 11.86 -0.83
N THR A 167 25.49 11.62 -2.12
CA THR A 167 26.34 12.46 -2.99
C THR A 167 25.67 12.70 -4.35
N PRO A 168 25.91 13.85 -4.99
CA PRO A 168 25.38 14.11 -6.33
C PRO A 168 25.79 13.07 -7.37
N ASP A 169 26.96 12.48 -7.24
CA ASP A 169 27.46 11.43 -8.14
C ASP A 169 26.62 10.15 -8.03
N TYR A 170 26.24 9.73 -6.80
CA TYR A 170 25.35 8.59 -6.60
C TYR A 170 24.00 8.81 -7.29
N TYR A 171 23.38 9.96 -7.05
CA TYR A 171 22.07 10.27 -7.63
C TYR A 171 22.13 10.33 -9.16
N LYS A 172 23.21 10.87 -9.71
CA LYS A 172 23.45 10.88 -11.15
C LYS A 172 23.60 9.47 -11.70
N GLN A 173 24.37 8.57 -11.06
CA GLN A 173 24.53 7.18 -11.49
C GLN A 173 23.19 6.43 -11.48
N VAL A 174 22.37 6.57 -10.41
CA VAL A 174 21.04 5.97 -10.35
C VAL A 174 20.17 6.46 -11.50
N THR A 175 20.11 7.77 -11.73
CA THR A 175 19.25 8.35 -12.77
C THR A 175 19.73 8.06 -14.18
N ASP A 176 21.04 7.93 -14.40
CA ASP A 176 21.59 7.49 -15.69
C ASP A 176 21.24 6.02 -15.96
N ALA A 177 21.31 5.15 -14.96
CA ALA A 177 20.86 3.75 -15.08
C ALA A 177 19.36 3.65 -15.40
N VAL A 178 18.53 4.51 -14.81
CA VAL A 178 17.09 4.57 -15.12
C VAL A 178 16.85 5.01 -16.57
N LYS A 179 17.57 6.02 -17.05
CA LYS A 179 17.48 6.45 -18.46
C LYS A 179 17.90 5.34 -19.41
N GLU A 180 18.96 4.61 -19.09
CA GLU A 180 19.42 3.46 -19.85
C GLU A 180 18.37 2.32 -19.82
N PHE A 181 17.78 2.05 -18.65
CA PHE A 181 16.70 1.07 -18.52
C PHE A 181 15.52 1.39 -19.44
N ILE A 182 15.11 2.65 -19.52
CA ILE A 182 14.00 3.09 -20.38
C ILE A 182 14.41 3.05 -21.86
N SER A 183 15.56 3.58 -22.23
CA SER A 183 16.01 3.69 -23.63
C SER A 183 16.35 2.33 -24.24
N SER A 184 16.97 1.42 -23.49
CA SER A 184 17.31 0.07 -23.97
C SER A 184 16.09 -0.77 -24.31
N ARG A 185 14.91 -0.43 -23.76
CA ARG A 185 13.64 -1.10 -24.01
C ARG A 185 12.77 -0.38 -25.06
N GLN A 186 13.32 0.69 -25.66
CA GLN A 186 12.69 1.48 -26.72
C GLN A 186 11.32 2.05 -26.32
N TYR A 187 11.15 2.41 -25.04
CA TYR A 187 9.95 3.09 -24.61
C TYR A 187 9.98 4.55 -25.07
N ASP A 188 8.91 4.97 -25.73
CA ASP A 188 8.69 6.38 -26.02
C ASP A 188 8.52 7.17 -24.72
N ASN A 189 9.02 8.38 -24.67
CA ASN A 189 8.99 9.21 -23.47
C ASN A 189 7.57 9.45 -22.94
N ASP A 190 6.61 9.56 -23.83
CA ASP A 190 5.21 9.76 -23.49
C ASP A 190 4.50 8.48 -22.99
N LYS A 191 5.13 7.32 -23.19
CA LYS A 191 4.65 6.04 -22.62
C LYS A 191 4.89 5.95 -21.11
N VAL A 192 5.93 6.61 -20.60
CA VAL A 192 6.30 6.59 -19.17
C VAL A 192 5.50 7.64 -18.39
N LEU A 193 4.68 7.20 -17.45
CA LEU A 193 3.87 8.08 -16.60
C LEU A 193 4.71 8.90 -15.63
N GLY A 194 5.68 8.25 -14.99
CA GLY A 194 6.55 8.85 -14.00
C GLY A 194 7.49 7.83 -13.37
N ILE A 195 8.34 8.33 -12.48
CA ILE A 195 9.36 7.55 -11.77
C ILE A 195 9.18 7.73 -10.28
N SER A 196 8.89 6.63 -9.58
CA SER A 196 8.71 6.63 -8.13
C SER A 196 9.88 5.96 -7.43
N ILE A 197 10.34 6.55 -6.34
CA ILE A 197 11.52 6.11 -5.59
C ILE A 197 11.07 5.64 -4.21
N ALA A 198 11.23 4.34 -3.94
CA ALA A 198 11.09 3.75 -2.61
C ALA A 198 12.45 3.71 -1.92
N THR A 199 12.54 4.20 -0.70
CA THR A 199 13.77 4.19 0.09
C THR A 199 13.52 3.83 1.55
N GLN A 200 14.48 3.19 2.18
CA GLN A 200 14.44 2.96 3.62
C GLN A 200 14.56 4.29 4.35
N GLY A 201 13.53 4.65 5.09
CA GLY A 201 13.48 5.90 5.86
C GLY A 201 12.13 6.59 5.74
N ILE A 202 11.75 7.29 6.80
CA ILE A 202 10.46 7.98 6.87
C ILE A 202 10.54 9.26 6.04
N THR A 203 9.64 9.39 5.07
CA THR A 203 9.52 10.56 4.20
C THR A 203 8.66 11.66 4.84
N SER A 204 8.87 12.89 4.42
CA SER A 204 8.02 14.03 4.76
C SER A 204 6.60 13.85 4.19
N PRO A 205 5.58 14.48 4.79
CA PRO A 205 4.19 14.37 4.31
C PRO A 205 3.97 14.88 2.87
N ASP A 206 4.85 15.74 2.37
CA ASP A 206 4.86 16.25 0.99
C ASP A 206 5.71 15.40 0.04
N HIS A 207 6.25 14.27 0.52
CA HIS A 207 7.05 13.32 -0.25
C HIS A 207 8.30 13.91 -0.92
N THR A 208 8.87 14.98 -0.34
CA THR A 208 10.02 15.68 -0.91
C THR A 208 11.35 15.37 -0.24
N THR A 209 11.32 14.86 1.00
CA THR A 209 12.54 14.70 1.81
C THR A 209 12.44 13.48 2.74
N VAL A 210 13.53 12.76 2.92
CA VAL A 210 13.66 11.73 3.98
C VAL A 210 13.97 12.42 5.30
N LEU A 211 13.03 12.34 6.26
CA LEU A 211 13.15 12.96 7.58
C LEU A 211 14.00 12.12 8.54
N TYR A 212 13.83 10.79 8.49
CA TYR A 212 14.52 9.84 9.34
C TYR A 212 15.01 8.65 8.53
N GLY A 213 16.29 8.32 8.60
CA GLY A 213 16.90 7.30 7.76
C GLY A 213 18.20 6.74 8.33
N ASN A 214 18.14 6.18 9.55
CA ASN A 214 19.34 5.70 10.26
C ASN A 214 19.96 4.43 9.64
N ILE A 215 19.14 3.55 9.04
CA ILE A 215 19.64 2.29 8.46
C ILE A 215 20.60 2.58 7.30
N MET A 216 20.27 3.52 6.44
CA MET A 216 21.05 3.89 5.27
C MET A 216 21.89 5.15 5.48
N ASN A 217 21.67 5.88 6.59
CA ASN A 217 22.21 7.23 6.80
C ASN A 217 21.80 8.20 5.67
N ASN A 218 20.52 8.16 5.29
CA ASN A 218 19.96 8.93 4.18
C ASN A 218 19.01 10.05 4.64
N ALA A 219 19.00 10.41 5.91
CA ALA A 219 18.28 11.59 6.37
C ALA A 219 18.73 12.82 5.61
N GLY A 220 17.78 13.63 5.13
CA GLY A 220 18.04 14.80 4.27
C GLY A 220 18.14 14.49 2.78
N MET A 221 18.03 13.23 2.32
CA MET A 221 17.86 12.89 0.90
C MET A 221 16.60 13.59 0.38
N LYS A 222 16.70 14.20 -0.79
CA LYS A 222 15.60 14.97 -1.39
C LYS A 222 15.15 14.37 -2.72
N LEU A 223 13.88 14.48 -3.01
CA LEU A 223 13.33 14.14 -4.32
C LEU A 223 14.06 14.88 -5.45
N ASP A 224 14.40 16.16 -5.23
CA ASP A 224 15.12 16.99 -6.19
C ASP A 224 16.53 16.44 -6.54
N ASP A 225 17.14 15.64 -5.67
CA ASP A 225 18.43 15.00 -5.96
C ASP A 225 18.35 14.03 -7.14
N PHE A 226 17.16 13.49 -7.43
CA PHE A 226 16.89 12.63 -8.57
C PHE A 226 16.18 13.38 -9.71
N SER A 227 15.12 14.12 -9.41
CA SER A 227 14.22 14.73 -10.40
C SER A 227 14.95 15.73 -11.31
N ARG A 228 15.99 16.41 -10.81
CA ARG A 228 16.81 17.33 -11.63
C ARG A 228 17.51 16.66 -12.82
N TYR A 229 17.68 15.34 -12.80
CA TYR A 229 18.34 14.58 -13.86
C TYR A 229 17.37 13.78 -14.75
N LEU A 230 16.08 13.76 -14.42
CA LEU A 230 15.06 12.95 -15.09
C LEU A 230 14.04 13.84 -15.80
N PRO A 231 13.63 13.52 -17.04
CA PRO A 231 12.63 14.29 -17.77
C PRO A 231 11.19 13.90 -17.42
N TYR A 232 10.97 13.15 -16.34
CA TYR A 232 9.68 12.60 -15.92
C TYR A 232 9.26 13.17 -14.57
N PRO A 233 7.97 13.20 -14.27
CA PRO A 233 7.49 13.41 -12.90
C PRO A 233 8.13 12.38 -11.96
N CYS A 234 8.51 12.83 -10.75
CA CYS A 234 9.15 11.97 -9.76
C CYS A 234 8.41 12.02 -8.43
N TYR A 235 8.40 10.89 -7.71
CA TYR A 235 7.75 10.73 -6.41
C TYR A 235 8.68 9.99 -5.45
N LEU A 236 8.71 10.37 -4.18
CA LEU A 236 9.55 9.75 -3.15
C LEU A 236 8.69 9.17 -2.04
N GLU A 237 8.86 7.90 -1.71
CA GLU A 237 8.08 7.23 -0.66
C GLU A 237 8.96 6.34 0.22
N HIS A 238 8.48 6.09 1.44
CA HIS A 238 9.02 5.08 2.33
C HIS A 238 8.79 3.68 1.75
N ASP A 239 9.81 2.84 1.72
CA ASP A 239 9.77 1.50 1.11
C ASP A 239 8.69 0.60 1.71
N SER A 240 8.49 0.65 3.02
CA SER A 240 7.45 -0.14 3.69
C SER A 240 6.05 0.32 3.31
N LYS A 241 5.82 1.63 3.15
CA LYS A 241 4.53 2.16 2.68
C LYS A 241 4.24 1.78 1.24
N SER A 242 5.27 1.87 0.38
CA SER A 242 5.17 1.39 -1.01
C SER A 242 4.80 -0.10 -1.05
N ALA A 243 5.43 -0.92 -0.21
CA ALA A 243 5.11 -2.33 -0.12
C ALA A 243 3.67 -2.60 0.35
N VAL A 244 3.22 -1.86 1.37
CA VAL A 244 1.83 -1.94 1.87
C VAL A 244 0.83 -1.52 0.79
N PHE A 245 1.16 -0.50 0.01
CA PHE A 245 0.32 -0.05 -1.09
C PHE A 245 0.17 -1.12 -2.19
N LEU A 246 1.26 -1.85 -2.50
CA LEU A 246 1.20 -2.98 -3.42
C LEU A 246 0.28 -4.10 -2.90
N GLU A 247 0.35 -4.42 -1.62
CA GLU A 247 -0.52 -5.46 -1.06
C GLU A 247 -2.00 -5.01 -1.03
N LEU A 248 -2.28 -3.75 -0.73
CA LEU A 248 -3.63 -3.19 -0.86
C LEU A 248 -4.14 -3.25 -2.32
N TRP A 249 -3.27 -2.99 -3.28
CA TRP A 249 -3.59 -3.06 -4.71
C TRP A 249 -3.91 -4.49 -5.16
N ASN A 250 -3.15 -5.46 -4.67
CA ASN A 250 -3.32 -6.87 -5.00
C ASN A 250 -4.54 -7.52 -4.31
N HIS A 251 -4.98 -6.96 -3.20
CA HIS A 251 -6.07 -7.46 -2.36
C HIS A 251 -7.17 -6.43 -2.16
N PRO A 252 -7.83 -5.97 -3.25
CA PRO A 252 -8.87 -4.94 -3.17
C PRO A 252 -10.13 -5.40 -2.41
N GLU A 253 -10.26 -6.69 -2.12
CA GLU A 253 -11.34 -7.26 -1.30
C GLU A 253 -11.14 -7.06 0.20
N LEU A 254 -9.91 -6.78 0.66
CA LEU A 254 -9.58 -6.63 2.07
C LEU A 254 -9.84 -5.19 2.53
N ASP A 255 -10.77 -5.02 3.45
CA ASP A 255 -11.02 -3.75 4.13
C ASP A 255 -9.87 -3.37 5.08
N SER A 256 -9.36 -4.37 5.78
CA SER A 256 -8.29 -4.22 6.76
C SER A 256 -7.29 -5.37 6.66
N ALA A 257 -6.01 -5.09 6.89
CA ALA A 257 -4.94 -6.08 6.93
C ALA A 257 -3.73 -5.57 7.72
N VAL A 258 -2.93 -6.48 8.25
CA VAL A 258 -1.58 -6.19 8.77
C VAL A 258 -0.56 -6.77 7.79
N ILE A 259 0.35 -5.95 7.31
CA ILE A 259 1.42 -6.36 6.41
C ILE A 259 2.72 -6.45 7.19
N ILE A 260 3.38 -7.62 7.15
CA ILE A 260 4.73 -7.82 7.70
C ILE A 260 5.67 -7.95 6.51
N LEU A 261 6.53 -6.95 6.33
CA LEU A 261 7.48 -6.89 5.23
C LEU A 261 8.80 -7.56 5.65
N LEU A 262 8.94 -8.83 5.29
CA LEU A 262 10.09 -9.69 5.62
C LEU A 262 11.25 -9.44 4.64
N ASN A 263 11.78 -8.24 4.66
CA ASN A 263 12.92 -7.81 3.85
C ASN A 263 14.25 -7.96 4.61
N ARG A 264 15.36 -7.51 3.99
CA ARG A 264 16.67 -7.45 4.65
C ARG A 264 16.60 -6.72 5.98
N ASN A 265 15.93 -5.59 6.01
CA ASN A 265 15.40 -4.97 7.22
C ASN A 265 13.89 -5.16 7.21
N LEU A 266 13.35 -5.55 8.34
CA LEU A 266 11.92 -5.77 8.51
C LEU A 266 11.21 -4.41 8.46
N GLY A 267 10.02 -4.42 7.94
CA GLY A 267 9.11 -3.29 7.98
C GLY A 267 7.68 -3.78 8.09
N GLY A 268 6.74 -2.89 7.87
CA GLY A 268 5.36 -3.29 7.83
C GLY A 268 4.41 -2.12 7.66
N GLY A 269 3.13 -2.43 7.80
CA GLY A 269 2.07 -1.45 7.79
C GLY A 269 0.72 -2.04 8.11
N ILE A 270 -0.23 -1.16 8.30
CA ILE A 270 -1.59 -1.50 8.67
C ILE A 270 -2.52 -0.87 7.65
N ILE A 271 -3.45 -1.65 7.12
CA ILE A 271 -4.55 -1.19 6.28
C ILE A 271 -5.81 -1.17 7.14
N THR A 272 -6.58 -0.11 7.07
CA THR A 272 -7.90 0.02 7.68
C THR A 272 -8.81 0.82 6.77
N ASN A 273 -10.04 0.36 6.56
CA ASN A 273 -11.01 1.02 5.65
C ASN A 273 -10.44 1.25 4.24
N HIS A 274 -9.79 0.25 3.66
CA HIS A 274 -9.09 0.31 2.36
C HIS A 274 -8.03 1.41 2.26
N GLN A 275 -7.46 1.86 3.36
CA GLN A 275 -6.44 2.91 3.39
C GLN A 275 -5.26 2.50 4.26
N ILE A 276 -4.08 2.95 3.88
CA ILE A 276 -2.88 2.79 4.70
C ILE A 276 -3.02 3.66 5.94
N HIS A 277 -3.00 3.03 7.11
CA HIS A 277 -3.05 3.74 8.38
C HIS A 277 -1.68 4.36 8.67
N GLN A 278 -1.58 5.68 8.56
CA GLN A 278 -0.31 6.40 8.70
C GLN A 278 0.02 6.78 10.15
N GLY A 279 -1.01 6.91 11.01
CA GLY A 279 -0.86 7.48 12.35
C GLY A 279 -0.62 9.01 12.33
N ILE A 280 -0.60 9.62 13.51
CA ILE A 280 -0.47 11.09 13.65
C ILE A 280 0.92 11.57 13.21
N SER A 281 1.95 10.78 13.45
CA SER A 281 3.37 11.12 13.19
C SER A 281 3.99 10.30 12.06
N MET A 282 3.18 9.68 11.20
CA MET A 282 3.61 8.82 10.10
C MET A 282 4.35 7.54 10.53
N HIS A 283 4.33 7.18 11.82
CA HIS A 283 5.06 6.05 12.39
C HIS A 283 4.21 4.78 12.54
N SER A 284 2.93 4.80 12.13
CA SER A 284 2.12 3.58 12.22
C SER A 284 2.68 2.49 11.32
N GLY A 285 2.70 1.27 11.84
CA GLY A 285 3.20 0.11 11.10
C GLY A 285 4.72 -0.07 11.11
N THR A 286 5.47 0.67 11.94
CA THR A 286 6.92 0.43 12.18
C THR A 286 7.12 -0.83 13.03
N LEU A 287 6.71 -1.98 12.46
CA LEU A 287 6.65 -3.26 13.17
C LEU A 287 8.03 -3.77 13.59
N GLU A 288 9.08 -3.33 12.92
CA GLU A 288 10.48 -3.65 13.22
C GLU A 288 10.89 -3.30 14.65
N HIS A 289 10.26 -2.27 15.23
CA HIS A 289 10.53 -1.80 16.59
C HIS A 289 9.66 -2.47 17.67
N MET A 290 8.71 -3.33 17.29
CA MET A 290 7.88 -4.06 18.26
C MET A 290 8.75 -4.99 19.10
N CYS A 291 8.78 -4.77 20.42
CA CYS A 291 9.53 -5.63 21.34
C CYS A 291 8.79 -6.95 21.54
N ILE A 292 9.40 -8.06 21.15
CA ILE A 292 8.89 -9.42 21.38
C ILE A 292 9.62 -10.17 22.50
N ASN A 293 10.78 -9.66 22.94
CA ASN A 293 11.53 -10.21 24.06
C ASN A 293 12.35 -9.10 24.76
N PRO A 294 11.92 -8.60 25.93
CA PRO A 294 12.60 -7.49 26.61
C PRO A 294 14.08 -7.75 26.95
N ASP A 295 14.46 -9.03 27.13
CA ASP A 295 15.82 -9.44 27.43
C ASP A 295 16.62 -9.79 26.16
N GLY A 296 16.06 -9.55 24.98
CA GLY A 296 16.66 -9.90 23.71
C GLY A 296 17.81 -8.99 23.26
N PRO A 297 18.29 -9.18 22.02
CA PRO A 297 19.37 -8.40 21.44
C PRO A 297 19.09 -6.89 21.42
N LEU A 298 20.15 -6.09 21.61
CA LEU A 298 20.06 -4.64 21.44
C LEU A 298 19.93 -4.31 19.96
N TYR A 299 18.95 -3.44 19.63
CA TYR A 299 18.75 -2.94 18.28
C TYR A 299 19.26 -1.50 18.16
N TYR A 300 19.48 -1.01 16.91
CA TYR A 300 20.06 0.32 16.68
C TYR A 300 19.23 1.47 17.28
N CYS A 301 17.93 1.26 17.50
CA CYS A 301 17.06 2.25 18.12
C CYS A 301 17.27 2.41 19.64
N GLY A 302 18.17 1.64 20.24
CA GLY A 302 18.44 1.63 21.67
C GLY A 302 17.53 0.70 22.49
N SER A 303 16.50 0.10 21.88
CA SER A 303 15.64 -0.89 22.52
C SER A 303 16.17 -2.31 22.37
N ARG A 304 15.72 -3.20 23.28
CA ARG A 304 16.04 -4.64 23.21
C ARG A 304 14.89 -5.46 22.68
N GLY A 305 15.21 -6.54 21.97
CA GLY A 305 14.25 -7.55 21.55
C GLY A 305 13.25 -7.08 20.50
N CYS A 306 13.60 -6.09 19.70
CA CYS A 306 12.82 -5.66 18.56
C CYS A 306 12.61 -6.79 17.56
N LEU A 307 11.44 -6.88 16.95
CA LEU A 307 11.06 -7.92 15.97
C LEU A 307 12.08 -8.06 14.82
N GLU A 308 12.64 -6.94 14.38
CA GLU A 308 13.73 -6.90 13.39
C GLU A 308 14.84 -7.88 13.71
N THR A 309 15.28 -7.95 14.99
CA THR A 309 16.43 -8.76 15.40
C THR A 309 16.18 -10.27 15.34
N TYR A 310 14.95 -10.68 15.09
CA TYR A 310 14.53 -12.08 15.00
C TYR A 310 13.97 -12.47 13.63
N CYS A 311 13.23 -11.56 13.00
CA CYS A 311 12.40 -11.89 11.83
C CYS A 311 12.78 -11.14 10.56
N SER A 312 13.84 -10.33 10.54
CA SER A 312 14.38 -9.80 9.29
C SER A 312 15.15 -10.87 8.51
N ALA A 313 15.32 -10.68 7.20
CA ALA A 313 16.18 -11.56 6.41
C ALA A 313 17.65 -11.50 6.87
N ASN A 314 18.12 -10.32 7.29
CA ASN A 314 19.46 -10.19 7.88
C ASN A 314 19.61 -11.03 9.16
N ALA A 315 18.60 -11.06 10.02
CA ALA A 315 18.61 -11.88 11.23
C ALA A 315 18.68 -13.38 10.90
N LEU A 316 17.88 -13.83 9.92
CA LEU A 316 17.91 -15.22 9.45
C LEU A 316 19.29 -15.59 8.84
N GLU A 317 19.79 -14.75 7.92
CA GLU A 317 21.07 -14.99 7.24
C GLU A 317 22.24 -14.97 8.23
N GLN A 318 22.19 -14.11 9.24
CA GLN A 318 23.19 -14.09 10.31
C GLN A 318 23.14 -15.35 11.18
N ALA A 319 21.95 -15.80 11.59
CA ALA A 319 21.78 -17.02 12.36
C ALA A 319 22.22 -18.28 11.58
N ALA A 320 21.95 -18.29 10.27
CA ALA A 320 22.31 -19.40 9.39
C ALA A 320 23.79 -19.38 8.94
N GLY A 321 24.47 -18.22 8.99
CA GLY A 321 25.80 -18.01 8.43
C GLY A 321 25.85 -18.09 6.89
N MET A 322 24.72 -17.98 6.22
CA MET A 322 24.60 -18.08 4.76
C MET A 322 23.40 -17.25 4.22
N PRO A 323 23.41 -16.84 2.94
CA PRO A 323 22.30 -16.15 2.31
C PRO A 323 21.01 -17.00 2.26
N ALA A 324 19.85 -16.35 2.29
CA ALA A 324 18.55 -17.03 2.21
C ALA A 324 18.43 -17.96 0.98
N LYS A 325 18.94 -17.54 -0.18
CA LYS A 325 18.96 -18.35 -1.42
C LYS A 325 19.70 -19.69 -1.29
N GLU A 326 20.63 -19.80 -0.36
CA GLU A 326 21.38 -21.03 -0.04
C GLU A 326 20.72 -21.79 1.11
N PHE A 327 20.19 -21.06 2.09
CA PHE A 327 19.53 -21.60 3.27
C PHE A 327 18.27 -22.42 2.93
N PHE A 328 17.34 -21.86 2.14
CA PHE A 328 16.07 -22.51 1.89
C PHE A 328 16.16 -23.82 1.10
N PRO A 329 17.00 -23.97 0.06
CA PRO A 329 17.24 -25.29 -0.55
C PRO A 329 17.70 -26.34 0.47
N LEU A 330 18.67 -26.01 1.33
CA LEU A 330 19.18 -26.93 2.36
C LEU A 330 18.10 -27.26 3.42
N LEU A 331 17.26 -26.28 3.77
CA LEU A 331 16.11 -26.50 4.67
C LEU A 331 15.14 -27.53 4.07
N ARG A 332 14.85 -27.42 2.77
CA ARG A 332 13.89 -28.33 2.08
C ARG A 332 14.47 -29.74 1.90
N GLU A 333 15.77 -29.93 1.92
CA GLU A 333 16.39 -31.27 2.00
C GLU A 333 16.13 -31.97 3.32
N LYS A 334 15.77 -31.25 4.38
CA LYS A 334 15.48 -31.77 5.75
C LYS A 334 16.60 -32.62 6.36
N LYS A 335 17.87 -32.40 5.91
CA LYS A 335 19.02 -33.20 6.34
C LYS A 335 19.82 -32.59 7.50
N SER A 336 19.73 -31.30 7.71
CA SER A 336 20.47 -30.57 8.75
C SER A 336 19.57 -30.18 9.92
N PRO A 337 19.72 -30.83 11.10
CA PRO A 337 18.95 -30.47 12.29
C PRO A 337 19.17 -29.02 12.73
N GLN A 338 20.34 -28.44 12.50
CA GLN A 338 20.66 -27.07 12.84
C GLN A 338 19.87 -26.10 11.96
N ILE A 339 19.80 -26.31 10.65
CA ILE A 339 19.05 -25.46 9.71
C ILE A 339 17.55 -25.53 10.02
N ILE A 340 17.04 -26.74 10.31
CA ILE A 340 15.65 -26.94 10.71
C ILE A 340 15.34 -26.18 11.99
N GLN A 341 16.24 -26.23 12.99
CA GLN A 341 16.05 -25.52 14.25
C GLN A 341 16.04 -24.00 14.07
N ILE A 342 16.97 -23.45 13.27
CA ILE A 342 17.02 -22.01 12.97
C ILE A 342 15.69 -21.54 12.34
N TRP A 343 15.14 -22.31 11.40
CA TRP A 343 13.87 -21.96 10.77
C TRP A 343 12.70 -22.07 11.73
N LYS A 344 12.69 -23.09 12.57
CA LYS A 344 11.66 -23.27 13.60
C LYS A 344 11.68 -22.14 14.62
N ASP A 345 12.85 -21.68 15.05
CA ASP A 345 12.99 -20.55 15.97
C ASP A 345 12.51 -19.25 15.31
N TYR A 346 12.84 -19.05 14.03
CA TYR A 346 12.34 -17.93 13.23
C TYR A 346 10.80 -17.93 13.17
N LEU A 347 10.18 -19.06 12.83
CA LEU A 347 8.71 -19.19 12.76
C LEU A 347 8.07 -18.97 14.13
N ASN A 348 8.68 -19.43 15.23
CA ASN A 348 8.17 -19.19 16.58
C ASN A 348 8.12 -17.70 16.93
N HIS A 349 9.20 -16.96 16.62
CA HIS A 349 9.24 -15.51 16.86
C HIS A 349 8.22 -14.78 15.99
N LEU A 350 8.09 -15.17 14.73
CA LEU A 350 7.12 -14.61 13.81
C LEU A 350 5.68 -14.88 14.28
N ALA A 351 5.37 -16.12 14.67
CA ALA A 351 4.06 -16.50 15.20
C ALA A 351 3.70 -15.70 16.47
N PHE A 352 4.67 -15.49 17.36
CA PHE A 352 4.46 -14.69 18.58
C PHE A 352 4.13 -13.23 18.21
N ALA A 353 4.85 -12.64 17.26
CA ALA A 353 4.59 -11.30 16.78
C ALA A 353 3.20 -11.19 16.11
N MET A 354 2.88 -12.12 15.22
CA MET A 354 1.60 -12.18 14.51
C MET A 354 0.42 -12.29 15.47
N LYS A 355 0.55 -13.13 16.50
CA LYS A 355 -0.47 -13.24 17.56
C LYS A 355 -0.73 -11.89 18.24
N ASN A 356 0.32 -11.19 18.65
CA ASN A 356 0.18 -9.91 19.32
C ASN A 356 -0.45 -8.85 18.40
N LEU A 357 -0.06 -8.82 17.14
CA LEU A 357 -0.64 -7.93 16.14
C LEU A 357 -2.13 -8.24 15.89
N ASN A 358 -2.48 -9.52 15.78
CA ASN A 358 -3.86 -9.93 15.55
C ASN A 358 -4.76 -9.61 16.74
N LEU A 359 -4.27 -9.68 17.99
CA LEU A 359 -5.03 -9.26 19.18
C LEU A 359 -5.29 -7.73 19.23
N VAL A 360 -4.49 -6.94 18.53
CA VAL A 360 -4.64 -5.47 18.47
C VAL A 360 -5.44 -5.06 17.24
N ILE A 361 -5.16 -5.72 16.11
CA ILE A 361 -5.81 -5.48 14.82
C ILE A 361 -6.41 -6.83 14.38
N ASP A 362 -7.69 -6.99 14.57
CA ASP A 362 -8.43 -8.21 14.16
C ASP A 362 -8.62 -8.21 12.62
N ALA A 363 -7.57 -8.60 11.90
CA ALA A 363 -7.51 -8.56 10.45
C ALA A 363 -6.57 -9.63 9.88
N PRO A 364 -6.70 -10.01 8.59
CA PRO A 364 -5.74 -10.85 7.90
C PRO A 364 -4.31 -10.31 8.00
N ILE A 365 -3.33 -11.23 8.01
CA ILE A 365 -1.90 -10.89 8.01
C ILE A 365 -1.31 -11.27 6.65
N ILE A 366 -0.62 -10.34 6.01
CA ILE A 366 0.07 -10.57 4.74
C ILE A 366 1.57 -10.59 5.02
N LEU A 367 2.21 -11.74 4.78
CA LEU A 367 3.66 -11.87 4.78
C LEU A 367 4.17 -11.45 3.40
N SER A 368 4.95 -10.38 3.32
CA SER A 368 5.41 -9.80 2.06
C SER A 368 6.93 -9.59 2.05
N GLY A 369 7.50 -9.21 0.93
CA GLY A 369 8.91 -8.87 0.77
C GLY A 369 9.81 -10.06 0.44
N TYR A 370 11.11 -9.89 0.67
CA TYR A 370 12.18 -10.76 0.18
C TYR A 370 12.04 -12.23 0.58
N LEU A 371 11.65 -12.51 1.84
CA LEU A 371 11.51 -13.88 2.32
C LEU A 371 10.15 -14.51 1.98
N ALA A 372 9.12 -13.71 1.66
CA ALA A 372 7.78 -14.22 1.43
C ALA A 372 7.70 -15.38 0.43
N PRO A 373 8.36 -15.33 -0.77
CA PRO A 373 8.28 -16.43 -1.73
C PRO A 373 8.89 -17.76 -1.26
N TYR A 374 9.62 -17.77 -0.15
CA TYR A 374 10.20 -19.00 0.39
C TYR A 374 9.29 -19.75 1.34
N PHE A 375 8.20 -19.14 1.81
CA PHE A 375 7.23 -19.81 2.66
C PHE A 375 6.48 -20.88 1.88
N THR A 376 6.30 -22.04 2.50
CA THR A 376 5.52 -23.16 1.97
C THR A 376 4.19 -23.29 2.70
N GLU A 377 3.28 -24.11 2.19
CA GLU A 377 2.02 -24.46 2.87
C GLU A 377 2.30 -25.00 4.28
N GLU A 378 3.32 -25.86 4.46
CA GLU A 378 3.73 -26.42 5.78
C GLU A 378 4.10 -25.30 6.77
N ASP A 379 4.79 -24.25 6.29
CA ASP A 379 5.15 -23.09 7.13
C ASP A 379 3.91 -22.27 7.53
N ILE A 380 2.97 -22.08 6.60
CA ILE A 380 1.72 -21.35 6.85
C ILE A 380 0.79 -22.13 7.79
N GLU A 381 0.69 -23.42 7.63
CA GLU A 381 -0.05 -24.31 8.56
C GLU A 381 0.54 -24.18 9.97
N TYR A 382 1.87 -24.26 10.10
CA TYR A 382 2.56 -24.09 11.38
C TYR A 382 2.22 -22.74 12.05
N LEU A 383 2.32 -21.64 11.30
CA LEU A 383 1.98 -20.31 11.80
C LEU A 383 0.50 -20.23 12.21
N THR A 384 -0.39 -20.77 11.40
CA THR A 384 -1.84 -20.78 11.66
C THR A 384 -2.18 -21.53 12.94
N GLU A 385 -1.62 -22.72 13.16
CA GLU A 385 -1.81 -23.50 14.37
C GLU A 385 -1.34 -22.73 15.62
N HIS A 386 -0.21 -22.04 15.54
CA HIS A 386 0.31 -21.25 16.64
C HIS A 386 -0.54 -20.01 16.96
N LEU A 387 -1.14 -19.39 15.96
CA LEU A 387 -2.11 -18.31 16.17
C LEU A 387 -3.37 -18.85 16.89
N HIS A 388 -3.91 -19.98 16.47
CA HIS A 388 -5.13 -20.56 17.05
C HIS A 388 -4.94 -21.04 18.48
N THR A 389 -3.83 -21.72 18.79
CA THR A 389 -3.59 -22.30 20.12
C THR A 389 -3.23 -21.29 21.20
N ALA A 390 -2.79 -20.11 20.81
CA ALA A 390 -2.21 -19.12 21.72
C ALA A 390 -3.16 -17.97 22.09
N ALA A 391 -4.36 -17.88 21.49
CA ALA A 391 -5.33 -16.83 21.78
C ALA A 391 -6.40 -17.30 22.77
N PRO A 392 -6.89 -16.41 23.66
CA PRO A 392 -8.01 -16.71 24.55
C PRO A 392 -9.35 -16.87 23.80
N PHE A 393 -9.38 -16.49 22.51
CA PHE A 393 -10.52 -16.60 21.61
C PHE A 393 -10.13 -17.49 20.44
N MET A 394 -11.08 -18.28 19.91
CA MET A 394 -10.86 -18.97 18.65
C MET A 394 -10.77 -17.94 17.53
N LEU A 395 -9.58 -17.76 16.98
CA LEU A 395 -9.33 -16.90 15.81
C LEU A 395 -9.68 -17.70 14.52
N ASP A 396 -10.92 -18.16 14.41
CA ASP A 396 -11.38 -19.08 13.35
C ASP A 396 -11.25 -18.53 11.92
N LYS A 397 -10.86 -17.27 11.75
CA LYS A 397 -10.88 -16.59 10.45
C LYS A 397 -9.63 -15.79 10.13
N THR A 398 -8.57 -15.86 10.92
CA THR A 398 -7.33 -15.16 10.57
C THR A 398 -6.72 -15.83 9.34
N GLN A 399 -6.74 -15.13 8.20
CA GLN A 399 -6.06 -15.57 7.00
C GLN A 399 -4.62 -15.08 7.03
N ILE A 400 -3.69 -15.98 6.78
CA ILE A 400 -2.30 -15.63 6.47
C ILE A 400 -2.15 -15.71 4.96
N LEU A 401 -1.85 -14.57 4.34
CA LEU A 401 -1.59 -14.44 2.92
C LEU A 401 -0.09 -14.25 2.69
N VAL A 402 0.37 -14.64 1.50
CA VAL A 402 1.79 -14.54 1.13
C VAL A 402 1.95 -13.77 -0.16
N GLY A 403 2.69 -12.67 -0.10
CA GLY A 403 3.04 -11.85 -1.26
C GLY A 403 4.04 -12.55 -2.18
N THR A 404 3.93 -12.34 -3.47
CA THR A 404 4.71 -13.04 -4.50
C THR A 404 5.87 -12.23 -5.10
N ASN A 405 5.92 -10.91 -4.85
CA ASN A 405 6.85 -9.99 -5.54
C ASN A 405 8.28 -9.97 -4.96
N GLY A 406 8.52 -10.65 -3.84
CA GLY A 406 9.84 -10.82 -3.25
C GLY A 406 10.54 -9.49 -2.97
N GLN A 407 11.81 -9.41 -3.33
CA GLN A 407 12.65 -8.21 -3.09
C GLN A 407 12.21 -6.97 -3.87
N TYR A 408 11.41 -7.10 -4.92
CA TYR A 408 10.95 -5.99 -5.75
C TYR A 408 9.68 -5.33 -5.23
N THR A 409 9.04 -5.87 -4.20
CA THR A 409 7.80 -5.37 -3.60
C THR A 409 7.80 -3.84 -3.38
N PRO A 410 8.81 -3.21 -2.75
CA PRO A 410 8.79 -1.75 -2.56
C PRO A 410 8.89 -0.97 -3.87
N ALA A 411 9.70 -1.43 -4.84
CA ALA A 411 9.85 -0.76 -6.13
C ALA A 411 8.56 -0.83 -6.95
N ILE A 412 7.91 -2.01 -6.99
CA ILE A 412 6.63 -2.19 -7.67
C ILE A 412 5.56 -1.32 -7.02
N GLY A 413 5.45 -1.36 -5.69
CA GLY A 413 4.48 -0.57 -4.94
C GLY A 413 4.65 0.94 -5.16
N ALA A 414 5.89 1.44 -5.20
CA ALA A 414 6.16 2.83 -5.52
C ALA A 414 5.68 3.19 -6.93
N ALA A 415 5.94 2.33 -7.93
CA ALA A 415 5.52 2.57 -9.31
C ALA A 415 3.98 2.71 -9.44
N LEU A 416 3.20 2.07 -8.58
CA LEU A 416 1.74 2.14 -8.60
C LEU A 416 1.20 3.55 -8.34
N HIS A 417 1.96 4.45 -7.74
CA HIS A 417 1.55 5.84 -7.53
C HIS A 417 1.07 6.51 -8.82
N TYR A 418 1.88 6.48 -9.87
CA TYR A 418 1.49 7.07 -11.15
C TYR A 418 0.49 6.23 -11.94
N VAL A 419 0.45 4.93 -11.72
CA VAL A 419 -0.60 4.07 -12.29
C VAL A 419 -1.96 4.46 -11.73
N GLU A 420 -2.06 4.62 -10.40
CA GLU A 420 -3.30 5.03 -9.74
C GLU A 420 -3.78 6.39 -10.24
N GLU A 421 -2.90 7.40 -10.26
CA GLU A 421 -3.22 8.73 -10.79
C GLU A 421 -3.74 8.67 -12.24
N PHE A 422 -3.07 7.90 -13.10
CA PHE A 422 -3.48 7.77 -14.49
C PHE A 422 -4.85 7.11 -14.59
N VAL A 423 -5.04 5.96 -13.95
CA VAL A 423 -6.32 5.21 -13.99
C VAL A 423 -7.48 6.04 -13.45
N GLN A 424 -7.24 6.88 -12.43
CA GLN A 424 -8.26 7.78 -11.88
C GLN A 424 -8.53 9.00 -12.77
N SER A 425 -7.60 9.39 -13.63
CA SER A 425 -7.71 10.58 -14.49
C SER A 425 -8.58 10.37 -15.75
N ILE A 426 -8.79 9.12 -16.17
CA ILE A 426 -9.58 8.75 -17.34
C ILE A 426 -11.08 9.00 -17.06
#